data_3bed552bc705f38c0874dde702806177
#
_entry.id   3bed552bc705f38c0874dde702806177
#
_cell.length_a   1.000
_cell.length_b   1.000
_cell.length_c   1.000
_cell.angle_alpha   90.00
_cell.angle_beta   90.00
_cell.angle_gamma   90.00
#
_symmetry.space_group_name_H-M   'P 1'
#
loop_
_entity.id
_entity.type
_entity.pdbx_description
1 polymer ?
#
loop_
_entity_poly.entity_id
_entity_poly.type
_entity_poly.pdbx_seq_one_letter_code
_entity_poly.pdbx_strand_id
1 'polypeptide(L)'
;GRIMEVTMRIEPFGIDSVLHVTNRGVRGADIVRDAADRARFARSLYYLNDTHTDPYWHQVVADISPFSRPESWPDREPVVRILGWTLLSNHFHLLLQEMVEGGISKFMQRLGGSLSTCFNAKYKERGSLFQGSYRARVVSQDEHRQYLVFYVLVKNVLEMYPGGLSNAYSDFDRAWEWAGQY
;
A
#
# COMPACT_ATOMS: atom_id res chain seq x y z
N GLY A 1 25.62 -17.59 -22.32
CA GLY A 1 24.70 -17.66 -21.20
C GLY A 1 23.49 -16.77 -21.50
N ARG A 2 22.32 -17.35 -21.76
CA ARG A 2 21.05 -16.62 -21.90
C ARG A 2 20.65 -16.12 -20.52
N ILE A 3 20.59 -14.80 -20.34
CA ILE A 3 19.91 -14.17 -19.24
C ILE A 3 18.41 -14.43 -19.45
N MET A 4 17.82 -15.30 -18.62
CA MET A 4 16.37 -15.45 -18.58
C MET A 4 15.80 -14.17 -17.97
N GLU A 5 15.26 -13.30 -18.83
CA GLU A 5 14.31 -12.27 -18.39
C GLU A 5 13.11 -12.99 -17.77
N VAL A 6 13.04 -12.95 -16.45
CA VAL A 6 11.81 -13.33 -15.73
C VAL A 6 10.81 -12.20 -15.92
N THR A 7 10.16 -12.21 -17.07
CA THR A 7 8.95 -11.41 -17.27
C THR A 7 7.91 -11.98 -16.32
N MET A 8 7.67 -11.32 -15.20
CA MET A 8 6.53 -11.67 -14.33
C MET A 8 5.26 -11.46 -15.15
N ARG A 9 4.70 -12.55 -15.67
CA ARG A 9 3.35 -12.54 -16.25
C ARG A 9 2.39 -12.22 -15.12
N ILE A 10 1.92 -10.97 -15.07
CA ILE A 10 0.72 -10.63 -14.33
C ILE A 10 -0.42 -11.38 -15.03
N GLU A 11 -1.13 -12.23 -14.30
CA GLU A 11 -2.35 -12.85 -14.82
C GLU A 11 -3.29 -11.77 -15.34
N PRO A 12 -3.98 -11.97 -16.49
CA PRO A 12 -4.95 -11.01 -16.99
C PRO A 12 -6.00 -10.71 -15.92
N PHE A 13 -6.23 -9.45 -15.65
CA PHE A 13 -7.26 -9.01 -14.72
C PHE A 13 -8.03 -7.83 -15.32
N GLY A 14 -9.22 -7.57 -14.84
CA GLY A 14 -10.11 -6.50 -15.29
C GLY A 14 -10.97 -5.98 -14.14
N ILE A 15 -12.03 -5.27 -14.50
CA ILE A 15 -12.99 -4.73 -13.53
C ILE A 15 -13.49 -5.85 -12.61
N ASP A 16 -13.64 -5.53 -11.33
CA ASP A 16 -14.00 -6.42 -10.22
C ASP A 16 -12.94 -7.46 -9.81
N SER A 17 -11.83 -7.58 -10.55
CA SER A 17 -10.71 -8.41 -10.09
C SER A 17 -10.13 -7.90 -8.78
N VAL A 18 -9.80 -8.83 -7.88
CA VAL A 18 -9.14 -8.53 -6.62
C VAL A 18 -7.68 -8.94 -6.71
N LEU A 19 -6.78 -8.01 -6.38
CA LEU A 19 -5.35 -8.22 -6.41
C LEU A 19 -4.72 -7.99 -5.03
N HIS A 20 -3.82 -8.87 -4.67
CA HIS A 20 -2.85 -8.62 -3.60
C HIS A 20 -1.63 -7.93 -4.21
N VAL A 21 -1.39 -6.70 -3.78
CA VAL A 21 -0.35 -5.82 -4.31
C VAL A 21 0.67 -5.53 -3.22
N THR A 22 1.95 -5.60 -3.58
CA THR A 22 3.07 -5.33 -2.65
C THR A 22 4.12 -4.48 -3.33
N ASN A 23 4.82 -3.66 -2.55
CA ASN A 23 6.06 -3.05 -2.98
C ASN A 23 7.02 -2.91 -1.80
N ARG A 24 8.32 -2.95 -2.07
CA ARG A 24 9.37 -2.98 -1.07
C ARG A 24 10.43 -1.93 -1.36
N GLY A 25 10.99 -1.36 -0.29
CA GLY A 25 12.09 -0.43 -0.37
C GLY A 25 13.32 -1.03 -1.04
N VAL A 26 14.03 -0.22 -1.78
CA VAL A 26 15.27 -0.60 -2.46
C VAL A 26 16.25 -1.21 -1.46
N ARG A 27 16.83 -2.37 -1.78
CA ARG A 27 17.74 -3.13 -0.89
C ARG A 27 17.16 -3.43 0.49
N GLY A 28 15.82 -3.41 0.65
CA GLY A 28 15.15 -3.61 1.92
C GLY A 28 15.18 -2.39 2.85
N ALA A 29 15.56 -1.22 2.35
CA ALA A 29 15.57 0.03 3.11
C ALA A 29 14.16 0.44 3.53
N ASP A 30 14.09 1.22 4.62
CA ASP A 30 12.83 1.77 5.11
C ASP A 30 12.19 2.72 4.10
N ILE A 31 10.89 2.56 3.92
CA ILE A 31 10.02 3.45 3.12
C ILE A 31 9.23 4.42 4.01
N VAL A 32 9.19 4.16 5.30
CA VAL A 32 8.63 5.03 6.35
C VAL A 32 9.53 4.96 7.57
N ARG A 33 9.84 6.11 8.17
CA ARG A 33 10.77 6.21 9.31
C ARG A 33 10.12 6.78 10.57
N ASP A 34 9.01 7.50 10.41
CA ASP A 34 8.32 8.12 11.53
C ASP A 34 6.78 8.12 11.37
N ALA A 35 6.09 8.64 12.37
CA ALA A 35 4.64 8.71 12.39
C ALA A 35 4.08 9.61 11.26
N ALA A 36 4.79 10.67 10.86
CA ALA A 36 4.37 11.55 9.78
C ALA A 36 4.41 10.84 8.43
N ASP A 37 5.40 9.97 8.20
CA ASP A 37 5.47 9.14 7.00
C ASP A 37 4.30 8.14 6.93
N ARG A 38 3.95 7.53 8.07
CA ARG A 38 2.81 6.61 8.18
C ARG A 38 1.48 7.32 7.92
N ALA A 39 1.30 8.50 8.52
CA ALA A 39 0.12 9.32 8.27
C ALA A 39 0.03 9.74 6.80
N ARG A 40 1.15 10.10 6.18
CA ARG A 40 1.19 10.42 4.77
C ARG A 40 0.84 9.23 3.90
N PHE A 41 1.32 8.04 4.20
CA PHE A 41 0.94 6.81 3.48
C PHE A 41 -0.58 6.62 3.52
N ALA A 42 -1.18 6.65 4.71
CA ALA A 42 -2.63 6.48 4.87
C ALA A 42 -3.44 7.55 4.10
N ARG A 43 -3.01 8.83 4.18
CA ARG A 43 -3.63 9.92 3.42
C ARG A 43 -3.48 9.73 1.92
N SER A 44 -2.33 9.25 1.45
CA SER A 44 -2.09 8.95 0.03
C SER A 44 -3.04 7.88 -0.50
N LEU A 45 -3.38 6.86 0.30
CA LEU A 45 -4.37 5.85 -0.09
C LEU A 45 -5.75 6.46 -0.37
N TYR A 46 -6.11 7.52 0.33
CA TYR A 46 -7.39 8.21 0.14
C TYR A 46 -7.34 9.21 -1.03
N TYR A 47 -6.37 10.14 -1.01
CA TYR A 47 -6.36 11.27 -1.94
C TYR A 47 -5.90 10.91 -3.35
N LEU A 48 -5.09 9.87 -3.52
CA LEU A 48 -4.64 9.40 -4.82
C LEU A 48 -5.56 8.36 -5.46
N ASN A 49 -6.51 7.84 -4.69
CA ASN A 49 -7.52 6.90 -5.15
C ASN A 49 -8.78 7.65 -5.60
N ASP A 50 -8.66 8.33 -6.72
CA ASP A 50 -9.74 9.15 -7.29
C ASP A 50 -9.53 9.31 -8.80
N THR A 51 -10.60 9.55 -9.55
CA THR A 51 -10.50 9.99 -10.95
C THR A 51 -9.89 11.38 -11.03
N HIS A 52 -10.28 12.30 -10.14
CA HIS A 52 -9.65 13.60 -9.96
C HIS A 52 -8.39 13.50 -9.10
N THR A 53 -7.30 14.07 -9.57
CA THR A 53 -6.05 14.17 -8.80
C THR A 53 -5.42 15.55 -8.96
N ASP A 54 -5.00 16.11 -7.84
CA ASP A 54 -4.22 17.32 -7.77
C ASP A 54 -2.75 16.94 -7.45
N PRO A 55 -1.77 17.33 -8.27
CA PRO A 55 -0.35 17.05 -7.98
C PRO A 55 0.11 17.61 -6.64
N TYR A 56 -0.51 18.70 -6.20
CA TYR A 56 -0.21 19.39 -4.94
C TYR A 56 -1.22 19.07 -3.83
N TRP A 57 -1.94 17.94 -3.95
CA TRP A 57 -3.00 17.55 -3.03
C TRP A 57 -2.61 17.74 -1.55
N HIS A 58 -1.38 17.39 -1.19
CA HIS A 58 -0.90 17.46 0.18
C HIS A 58 -0.79 18.88 0.74
N GLN A 59 -0.59 19.88 -0.12
CA GLN A 59 -0.62 21.29 0.25
C GLN A 59 -2.07 21.78 0.34
N VAL A 60 -2.90 21.40 -0.64
CA VAL A 60 -4.31 21.80 -0.70
C VAL A 60 -5.10 21.31 0.51
N VAL A 61 -4.81 20.09 1.00
CA VAL A 61 -5.51 19.49 2.15
C VAL A 61 -4.75 19.64 3.48
N ALA A 62 -3.71 20.49 3.54
CA ALA A 62 -2.87 20.63 4.73
C ALA A 62 -3.66 21.14 5.95
N ASP A 63 -4.57 22.09 5.71
CA ASP A 63 -5.29 22.82 6.74
C ASP A 63 -6.73 22.36 6.95
N ILE A 64 -7.14 21.28 6.29
CA ILE A 64 -8.47 20.69 6.49
C ILE A 64 -8.40 19.38 7.27
N SER A 65 -9.54 18.94 7.80
CA SER A 65 -9.62 17.68 8.55
C SER A 65 -9.12 16.52 7.72
N PRO A 66 -8.39 15.54 8.30
CA PRO A 66 -7.93 14.36 7.60
C PRO A 66 -9.07 13.66 6.85
N PHE A 67 -8.76 13.21 5.63
CA PHE A 67 -9.73 12.53 4.73
C PHE A 67 -10.94 13.37 4.33
N SER A 68 -10.90 14.71 4.56
CA SER A 68 -11.85 15.68 4.01
C SER A 68 -11.38 16.16 2.64
N ARG A 69 -12.32 16.71 1.86
CA ARG A 69 -12.06 17.23 0.51
C ARG A 69 -12.39 18.70 0.43
N PRO A 70 -11.60 19.50 -0.31
CA PRO A 70 -11.98 20.87 -0.61
C PRO A 70 -13.30 20.93 -1.39
N GLU A 71 -14.16 21.91 -1.10
CA GLU A 71 -15.42 22.12 -1.82
C GLU A 71 -15.22 22.37 -3.32
N SER A 72 -14.04 22.86 -3.70
CA SER A 72 -13.68 23.11 -5.10
C SER A 72 -13.36 21.85 -5.88
N TRP A 73 -13.17 20.71 -5.22
CA TRP A 73 -12.92 19.44 -5.90
C TRP A 73 -14.25 18.77 -6.28
N PRO A 74 -14.29 18.05 -7.42
CA PRO A 74 -15.48 17.27 -7.79
C PRO A 74 -15.73 16.17 -6.78
N ASP A 75 -16.91 15.56 -6.84
CA ASP A 75 -17.25 14.39 -6.03
C ASP A 75 -16.21 13.29 -6.20
N ARG A 76 -15.96 12.56 -5.12
CA ARG A 76 -14.95 11.51 -5.11
C ARG A 76 -15.41 10.29 -5.91
N GLU A 77 -14.62 9.90 -6.89
CA GLU A 77 -14.81 8.70 -7.71
C GLU A 77 -13.58 7.78 -7.59
N PRO A 78 -13.57 6.80 -6.66
CA PRO A 78 -12.44 5.90 -6.48
C PRO A 78 -12.15 5.06 -7.71
N VAL A 79 -10.88 4.93 -8.08
CA VAL A 79 -10.44 4.07 -9.20
C VAL A 79 -10.19 2.63 -8.76
N VAL A 80 -9.98 2.40 -7.46
CA VAL A 80 -9.89 1.08 -6.83
C VAL A 80 -10.69 1.06 -5.53
N ARG A 81 -11.17 -0.12 -5.13
CA ARG A 81 -11.65 -0.35 -3.78
C ARG A 81 -10.52 -0.95 -2.95
N ILE A 82 -10.16 -0.31 -1.85
CA ILE A 82 -9.15 -0.81 -0.92
C ILE A 82 -9.87 -1.69 0.09
N LEU A 83 -9.63 -3.00 0.04
CA LEU A 83 -10.24 -3.99 0.92
C LEU A 83 -9.44 -4.17 2.23
N GLY A 84 -8.15 -3.88 2.18
CA GLY A 84 -7.26 -3.92 3.34
C GLY A 84 -5.86 -3.48 2.98
N TRP A 85 -5.08 -3.10 3.99
CA TRP A 85 -3.69 -2.73 3.81
C TRP A 85 -2.86 -2.92 5.08
N THR A 86 -1.57 -3.12 4.91
CA THR A 86 -0.59 -3.17 6.00
C THR A 86 0.66 -2.45 5.55
N LEU A 87 1.21 -1.63 6.44
CA LEU A 87 2.43 -0.87 6.23
C LEU A 87 3.48 -1.28 7.26
N LEU A 88 4.57 -1.85 6.80
CA LEU A 88 5.78 -2.10 7.57
C LEU A 88 6.82 -1.01 7.28
N SER A 89 7.93 -1.00 8.01
CA SER A 89 8.94 0.03 7.79
C SER A 89 9.50 0.04 6.37
N ASN A 90 9.68 -1.14 5.76
CA ASN A 90 10.37 -1.30 4.48
C ASN A 90 9.51 -1.84 3.34
N HIS A 91 8.23 -2.14 3.57
CA HIS A 91 7.30 -2.58 2.52
C HIS A 91 5.85 -2.40 2.93
N PHE A 92 4.94 -2.53 1.98
CA PHE A 92 3.51 -2.52 2.23
C PHE A 92 2.79 -3.63 1.46
N HIS A 93 1.61 -3.98 1.95
CA HIS A 93 0.65 -4.86 1.30
C HIS A 93 -0.66 -4.13 1.13
N LEU A 94 -1.28 -4.27 -0.04
CA LEU A 94 -2.62 -3.76 -0.32
C LEU A 94 -3.45 -4.90 -0.90
N LEU A 95 -4.71 -4.98 -0.49
CA LEU A 95 -5.71 -5.80 -1.14
C LEU A 95 -6.67 -4.87 -1.87
N LEU A 96 -6.60 -4.87 -3.20
CA LEU A 96 -7.28 -3.92 -4.07
C LEU A 96 -8.26 -4.63 -4.99
N GLN A 97 -9.44 -4.03 -5.18
CA GLN A 97 -10.37 -4.42 -6.23
C GLN A 97 -10.37 -3.36 -7.33
N GLU A 98 -10.23 -3.81 -8.58
CA GLU A 98 -10.30 -2.93 -9.75
C GLU A 98 -11.72 -2.39 -9.91
N MET A 99 -11.89 -1.06 -9.91
CA MET A 99 -13.19 -0.40 -10.04
C MET A 99 -13.41 0.16 -11.45
N VAL A 100 -12.34 0.59 -12.09
CA VAL A 100 -12.30 1.11 -13.46
C VAL A 100 -11.15 0.46 -14.20
N GLU A 101 -11.24 0.34 -15.49
CA GLU A 101 -10.19 -0.26 -16.30
C GLU A 101 -8.85 0.48 -16.10
N GLY A 102 -7.79 -0.28 -15.75
CA GLY A 102 -6.48 0.27 -15.45
C GLY A 102 -6.38 1.03 -14.12
N GLY A 103 -7.41 0.97 -13.28
CA GLY A 103 -7.49 1.70 -12.01
C GLY A 103 -6.37 1.34 -11.05
N ILE A 104 -6.04 0.04 -10.91
CA ILE A 104 -4.94 -0.42 -10.05
C ILE A 104 -3.60 0.11 -10.54
N SER A 105 -3.32 0.01 -11.83
CA SER A 105 -2.07 0.52 -12.42
C SER A 105 -1.93 2.03 -12.22
N LYS A 106 -3.00 2.78 -12.48
CA LYS A 106 -3.05 4.23 -12.28
C LYS A 106 -2.84 4.62 -10.82
N PHE A 107 -3.54 3.94 -9.92
CA PHE A 107 -3.42 4.18 -8.48
C PHE A 107 -2.01 3.88 -7.97
N MET A 108 -1.43 2.74 -8.33
CA MET A 108 -0.10 2.33 -7.90
C MET A 108 1.01 3.24 -8.44
N GLN A 109 0.88 3.74 -9.68
CA GLN A 109 1.80 4.72 -10.24
C GLN A 109 1.79 6.03 -9.44
N ARG A 110 0.60 6.53 -9.09
CA ARG A 110 0.44 7.76 -8.30
C ARG A 110 0.97 7.57 -6.87
N LEU A 111 0.61 6.46 -6.23
CA LEU A 111 1.06 6.14 -4.88
C LEU A 111 2.59 6.05 -4.81
N GLY A 112 3.21 5.26 -5.67
CA GLY A 112 4.65 5.09 -5.73
C GLY A 112 5.40 6.40 -6.01
N GLY A 113 4.92 7.19 -6.97
CA GLY A 113 5.49 8.49 -7.30
C GLY A 113 5.39 9.49 -6.14
N SER A 114 4.22 9.61 -5.53
CA SER A 114 3.98 10.52 -4.39
C SER A 114 4.84 10.15 -3.18
N LEU A 115 4.91 8.86 -2.83
CA LEU A 115 5.72 8.39 -1.70
C LEU A 115 7.20 8.64 -1.95
N SER A 116 7.71 8.30 -3.14
CA SER A 116 9.12 8.50 -3.50
C SER A 116 9.53 9.98 -3.48
N THR A 117 8.73 10.84 -4.09
CA THR A 117 8.99 12.28 -4.12
C THR A 117 9.01 12.88 -2.72
N CYS A 118 8.03 12.53 -1.89
CA CYS A 118 7.94 13.07 -0.54
C CYS A 118 9.08 12.57 0.37
N PHE A 119 9.37 11.27 0.31
CA PHE A 119 10.45 10.67 1.10
C PHE A 119 11.80 11.29 0.74
N ASN A 120 12.13 11.37 -0.54
CA ASN A 120 13.38 11.96 -1.01
C ASN A 120 13.50 13.44 -0.63
N ALA A 121 12.42 14.21 -0.73
CA ALA A 121 12.41 15.61 -0.32
C ALA A 121 12.64 15.76 1.19
N LYS A 122 11.94 14.96 2.01
CA LYS A 122 12.03 15.01 3.48
C LYS A 122 13.41 14.61 3.99
N TYR A 123 13.96 13.52 3.46
CA TYR A 123 15.23 12.94 3.94
C TYR A 123 16.45 13.39 3.14
N LYS A 124 16.25 14.26 2.13
CA LYS A 124 17.32 14.74 1.22
C LYS A 124 18.05 13.58 0.53
N GLU A 125 17.29 12.54 0.21
CA GLU A 125 17.77 11.38 -0.50
C GLU A 125 17.50 11.50 -2.02
N ARG A 126 18.12 10.64 -2.81
CA ARG A 126 17.98 10.60 -4.28
C ARG A 126 17.83 9.16 -4.74
N GLY A 127 17.25 9.00 -5.93
CA GLY A 127 17.05 7.70 -6.55
C GLY A 127 15.71 7.06 -6.21
N SER A 128 15.60 5.77 -6.51
CA SER A 128 14.36 5.02 -6.31
C SER A 128 14.15 4.69 -4.84
N LEU A 129 12.94 5.00 -4.33
CA LEU A 129 12.52 4.53 -3.01
C LEU A 129 12.23 3.03 -3.03
N PHE A 130 11.65 2.53 -4.11
CA PHE A 130 11.24 1.14 -4.24
C PHE A 130 12.21 0.33 -5.09
N GLN A 131 12.27 -0.96 -4.81
CA GLN A 131 13.15 -1.93 -5.49
C GLN A 131 12.85 -2.07 -7.00
N GLY A 132 11.63 -1.70 -7.40
CA GLY A 132 11.14 -1.75 -8.78
C GLY A 132 9.65 -1.48 -8.83
N SER A 133 9.01 -1.92 -9.90
CA SER A 133 7.55 -1.90 -10.01
C SER A 133 6.92 -2.74 -8.91
N TYR A 134 5.69 -2.38 -8.51
CA TYR A 134 4.93 -3.18 -7.56
C TYR A 134 4.71 -4.61 -8.10
N ARG A 135 4.56 -5.54 -7.19
CA ARG A 135 4.15 -6.92 -7.51
C ARG A 135 2.66 -7.05 -7.27
N ALA A 136 1.97 -7.75 -8.16
CA ALA A 136 0.54 -8.01 -8.04
C ALA A 136 0.24 -9.49 -8.33
N ARG A 137 -0.70 -10.05 -7.57
CA ARG A 137 -1.21 -11.40 -7.76
C ARG A 137 -2.73 -11.37 -7.70
N VAL A 138 -3.39 -11.93 -8.71
CA VAL A 138 -4.85 -12.05 -8.73
C VAL A 138 -5.32 -13.01 -7.63
N VAL A 139 -6.38 -12.63 -6.96
CA VAL A 139 -7.05 -13.43 -5.92
C VAL A 139 -8.36 -13.93 -6.50
N SER A 140 -8.36 -15.20 -6.94
CA SER A 140 -9.42 -15.75 -7.77
C SER A 140 -10.60 -16.39 -7.04
N GLN A 141 -10.50 -16.67 -5.72
CA GLN A 141 -11.51 -17.38 -4.94
C GLN A 141 -11.78 -16.72 -3.60
N ASP A 142 -13.00 -16.86 -3.07
CA ASP A 142 -13.40 -16.26 -1.79
C ASP A 142 -12.57 -16.76 -0.60
N GLU A 143 -12.21 -18.04 -0.59
CA GLU A 143 -11.33 -18.63 0.42
C GLU A 143 -9.93 -18.00 0.38
N HIS A 144 -9.38 -17.77 -0.80
CA HIS A 144 -8.12 -17.05 -0.98
C HIS A 144 -8.24 -15.59 -0.51
N ARG A 145 -9.38 -14.94 -0.77
CA ARG A 145 -9.62 -13.56 -0.32
C ARG A 145 -9.61 -13.47 1.21
N GLN A 146 -10.32 -14.39 1.89
CA GLN A 146 -10.34 -14.44 3.35
C GLN A 146 -8.93 -14.69 3.92
N TYR A 147 -8.18 -15.62 3.33
CA TYR A 147 -6.81 -15.89 3.72
C TYR A 147 -5.89 -14.68 3.50
N LEU A 148 -6.02 -13.97 2.38
CA LEU A 148 -5.22 -12.79 2.11
C LEU A 148 -5.59 -11.61 2.99
N VAL A 149 -6.88 -11.41 3.31
CA VAL A 149 -7.32 -10.42 4.31
C VAL A 149 -6.66 -10.72 5.65
N PHE A 150 -6.71 -11.97 6.10
CA PHE A 150 -6.01 -12.39 7.32
C PHE A 150 -4.51 -12.17 7.22
N TYR A 151 -3.88 -12.55 6.12
CA TYR A 151 -2.45 -12.37 5.90
C TYR A 151 -2.03 -10.90 5.93
N VAL A 152 -2.78 -10.03 5.25
CA VAL A 152 -2.50 -8.60 5.17
C VAL A 152 -2.75 -7.90 6.50
N LEU A 153 -3.86 -8.20 7.17
CA LEU A 153 -4.29 -7.47 8.36
C LEU A 153 -3.76 -8.06 9.68
N VAL A 154 -3.39 -9.32 9.69
CA VAL A 154 -3.01 -10.03 10.91
C VAL A 154 -1.56 -10.50 10.86
N LYS A 155 -1.21 -11.36 9.91
CA LYS A 155 0.12 -11.97 9.86
C LYS A 155 1.23 -10.92 9.78
N ASN A 156 1.09 -9.93 8.92
CA ASN A 156 2.13 -8.92 8.74
C ASN A 156 2.30 -8.02 9.97
N VAL A 157 1.21 -7.77 10.71
CA VAL A 157 1.30 -7.06 11.99
C VAL A 157 2.02 -7.92 13.02
N LEU A 158 1.72 -9.22 13.09
CA LEU A 158 2.39 -10.15 14.00
C LEU A 158 3.88 -10.37 13.68
N GLU A 159 4.33 -10.13 12.44
CA GLU A 159 5.77 -10.12 12.10
C GLU A 159 6.55 -9.03 12.86
N MET A 160 5.87 -7.94 13.27
CA MET A 160 6.46 -6.87 14.07
C MET A 160 6.45 -7.17 15.58
N TYR A 161 5.79 -8.26 16.01
CA TYR A 161 5.79 -8.65 17.42
C TYR A 161 7.21 -8.92 17.91
N PRO A 162 7.56 -8.55 19.17
CA PRO A 162 8.87 -8.80 19.72
C PRO A 162 9.29 -10.28 19.61
N GLY A 163 10.38 -10.53 18.88
CA GLY A 163 10.83 -11.88 18.53
C GLY A 163 10.20 -12.48 17.26
N GLY A 164 9.39 -11.70 16.53
CA GLY A 164 8.82 -12.06 15.24
C GLY A 164 7.70 -13.10 15.30
N LEU A 165 7.35 -13.66 14.15
CA LEU A 165 6.22 -14.61 14.01
C LEU A 165 6.34 -15.84 14.91
N SER A 166 7.55 -16.37 15.13
CA SER A 166 7.75 -17.54 15.99
C SER A 166 7.25 -17.29 17.40
N ASN A 167 7.61 -16.13 17.97
CA ASN A 167 7.13 -15.72 19.30
C ASN A 167 5.65 -15.37 19.28
N ALA A 168 5.16 -14.72 18.24
CA ALA A 168 3.74 -14.40 18.10
C ALA A 168 2.87 -15.68 18.06
N TYR A 169 3.32 -16.73 17.42
CA TYR A 169 2.59 -18.00 17.39
C TYR A 169 2.70 -18.81 18.69
N SER A 170 3.79 -18.69 19.43
CA SER A 170 3.96 -19.38 20.72
C SER A 170 3.14 -18.74 21.85
N ASP A 171 2.80 -17.45 21.74
CA ASP A 171 1.98 -16.70 22.69
C ASP A 171 0.96 -15.83 21.92
N PHE A 172 0.08 -16.51 21.18
CA PHE A 172 -0.83 -15.88 20.23
C PHE A 172 -1.78 -14.87 20.87
N ASP A 173 -2.33 -15.16 22.03
CA ASP A 173 -3.29 -14.27 22.71
C ASP A 173 -2.63 -12.92 23.05
N ARG A 174 -1.42 -12.97 23.56
CA ARG A 174 -0.64 -11.78 23.90
C ARG A 174 -0.19 -11.00 22.65
N ALA A 175 0.19 -11.74 21.61
CA ALA A 175 0.55 -11.13 20.33
C ALA A 175 -0.66 -10.47 19.65
N TRP A 176 -1.84 -11.06 19.79
CA TRP A 176 -3.11 -10.51 19.30
C TRP A 176 -3.49 -9.22 20.03
N GLU A 177 -3.44 -9.21 21.36
CA GLU A 177 -3.68 -8.01 22.17
C GLU A 177 -2.69 -6.88 21.81
N TRP A 178 -1.42 -7.24 21.62
CA TRP A 178 -0.40 -6.29 21.17
C TRP A 178 -0.69 -5.74 19.78
N ALA A 179 -1.10 -6.57 18.83
CA ALA A 179 -1.47 -6.16 17.48
C ALA A 179 -2.67 -5.21 17.45
N GLY A 180 -3.60 -5.35 18.39
CA GLY A 180 -4.76 -4.47 18.54
C GLY A 180 -4.45 -3.04 18.93
N GLN A 181 -3.17 -2.73 19.23
CA GLN A 181 -2.69 -1.37 19.55
C GLN A 181 -2.20 -0.61 18.29
N TYR A 182 -2.14 -1.26 17.15
CA TYR A 182 -1.72 -0.73 15.85
C TYR A 182 -2.89 -0.67 14.88
#